data_0d20bcdd00baf638d92ac714ecfb5576
#
_entry.id   0d20bcdd00baf638d92ac714ecfb5576
#
_cell.length_a   1.000
_cell.length_b   1.000
_cell.length_c   1.000
_cell.angle_alpha   90.00
_cell.angle_beta   90.00
_cell.angle_gamma   90.00
#
_symmetry.space_group_name_H-M   'P 1'
#
loop_
_entity.id
_entity.type
_entity.pdbx_description
1 polymer ?
#
loop_
_entity_poly.entity_id
_entity_poly.type
_entity_poly.pdbx_seq_one_letter_code
_entity_poly.pdbx_strand_id
1 'polypeptide(L)'
;DVQSNADTYTAELQKRLDAINERVKAHEKDAKKTVLVMTNLKDGTFGLFGGSEKSLEFTIIDQLGATPATTQSANGLTYENLIKFNPDVIIYVTAERNKATDAAAKDTLLGESSLQNVPAIANKSIVEIPYSEYIDYSPRAFDSAEKILEVLYPQK
;
A
#
# COMPACT_ATOMS: atom_id res chain seq x y z
N ASP A 1 -1.66 34.87 11.48
CA ASP A 1 -3.07 34.70 11.85
C ASP A 1 -3.47 33.24 11.70
N VAL A 2 -4.17 32.68 12.69
CA VAL A 2 -4.57 31.28 12.72
C VAL A 2 -5.44 30.94 11.52
N GLN A 3 -6.36 31.84 11.13
CA GLN A 3 -7.21 31.65 9.97
C GLN A 3 -6.40 31.56 8.67
N SER A 4 -5.48 32.46 8.46
CA SER A 4 -4.62 32.46 7.27
C SER A 4 -3.78 31.17 7.16
N ASN A 5 -3.29 30.65 8.29
CA ASN A 5 -2.55 29.39 8.32
C ASN A 5 -3.47 28.20 7.97
N ALA A 6 -4.70 28.19 8.49
CA ALA A 6 -5.69 27.15 8.19
C ALA A 6 -6.08 27.16 6.71
N ASP A 7 -6.32 28.34 6.13
CA ASP A 7 -6.67 28.51 4.73
C ASP A 7 -5.53 28.04 3.81
N THR A 8 -4.28 28.40 4.14
CA THR A 8 -3.09 27.96 3.40
C THR A 8 -2.94 26.45 3.44
N TYR A 9 -3.09 25.85 4.63
CA TYR A 9 -2.97 24.41 4.82
C TYR A 9 -4.07 23.63 4.07
N THR A 10 -5.31 24.13 4.11
CA THR A 10 -6.43 23.52 3.39
C THR A 10 -6.20 23.57 1.88
N ALA A 11 -5.71 24.72 1.37
CA ALA A 11 -5.40 24.86 -0.06
C ALA A 11 -4.26 23.91 -0.50
N GLU A 12 -3.26 23.69 0.36
CA GLU A 12 -2.19 22.72 0.07
C GLU A 12 -2.72 21.29 0.00
N LEU A 13 -3.57 20.87 0.95
CA LEU A 13 -4.19 19.55 0.93
C LEU A 13 -5.07 19.34 -0.30
N GLN A 14 -5.85 20.37 -0.69
CA GLN A 14 -6.66 20.32 -1.89
C GLN A 14 -5.79 20.14 -3.14
N LYS A 15 -4.68 20.86 -3.25
CA LYS A 15 -3.74 20.73 -4.36
C LYS A 15 -3.16 19.31 -4.46
N ARG A 16 -2.82 18.69 -3.31
CA ARG A 16 -2.36 17.30 -3.27
C ARG A 16 -3.44 16.33 -3.76
N LEU A 17 -4.67 16.51 -3.28
CA LEU A 17 -5.81 15.70 -3.71
C LEU A 17 -6.05 15.80 -5.22
N ASP A 18 -6.02 17.01 -5.76
CA ASP A 18 -6.20 17.25 -7.18
C ASP A 18 -5.11 16.57 -8.01
N ALA A 19 -3.85 16.64 -7.58
CA ALA A 19 -2.73 15.98 -8.24
C ALA A 19 -2.87 14.42 -8.21
N ILE A 20 -3.31 13.86 -7.09
CA ILE A 20 -3.61 12.42 -6.99
C ILE A 20 -4.72 12.04 -7.99
N ASN A 21 -5.83 12.78 -7.99
CA ASN A 21 -6.97 12.53 -8.86
C ASN A 21 -6.61 12.64 -10.34
N GLU A 22 -5.83 13.63 -10.73
CA GLU A 22 -5.35 13.80 -12.11
C GLU A 22 -4.50 12.58 -12.55
N ARG A 23 -3.61 12.12 -11.68
CA ARG A 23 -2.76 10.95 -11.98
C ARG A 23 -3.59 9.68 -12.11
N VAL A 24 -4.54 9.43 -11.22
CA VAL A 24 -5.47 8.29 -11.32
C VAL A 24 -6.27 8.37 -12.62
N LYS A 25 -6.80 9.53 -12.95
CA LYS A 25 -7.57 9.76 -14.18
C LYS A 25 -6.74 9.51 -15.44
N ALA A 26 -5.47 9.86 -15.44
CA ALA A 26 -4.59 9.59 -16.57
C ALA A 26 -4.44 8.08 -16.87
N HIS A 27 -4.68 7.22 -15.86
CA HIS A 27 -4.60 5.77 -15.93
C HIS A 27 -5.96 5.05 -15.86
N GLU A 28 -7.08 5.78 -15.97
CA GLU A 28 -8.44 5.20 -15.81
C GLU A 28 -8.78 4.11 -16.84
N LYS A 29 -8.09 4.11 -17.98
CA LYS A 29 -8.27 3.11 -19.05
C LYS A 29 -7.31 1.92 -18.95
N ASP A 30 -6.35 1.99 -18.05
CA ASP A 30 -5.41 0.89 -17.83
C ASP A 30 -6.12 -0.25 -17.07
N ALA A 31 -5.58 -1.47 -17.21
CA ALA A 31 -6.06 -2.58 -16.40
C ALA A 31 -5.80 -2.29 -14.91
N LYS A 32 -6.83 -2.43 -14.09
CA LYS A 32 -6.70 -2.22 -12.65
C LYS A 32 -5.70 -3.20 -12.05
N LYS A 33 -4.72 -2.67 -11.34
CA LYS A 33 -3.75 -3.47 -10.59
C LYS A 33 -4.36 -4.04 -9.31
N THR A 34 -3.95 -5.25 -8.95
CA THR A 34 -4.32 -5.88 -7.68
C THR A 34 -3.30 -5.52 -6.60
N VAL A 35 -3.81 -5.13 -5.43
CA VAL A 35 -3.00 -4.69 -4.29
C VAL A 35 -3.23 -5.61 -3.10
N LEU A 36 -2.16 -6.17 -2.56
CA LEU A 36 -2.19 -6.93 -1.31
C LEU A 36 -1.61 -6.09 -0.18
N VAL A 37 -2.35 -6.00 0.94
CA VAL A 37 -1.87 -5.32 2.15
C VAL A 37 -1.45 -6.35 3.18
N MET A 38 -0.18 -6.35 3.54
CA MET A 38 0.39 -7.34 4.44
C MET A 38 1.36 -6.75 5.45
N THR A 39 1.59 -7.48 6.51
CA THR A 39 2.65 -7.23 7.50
C THR A 39 3.41 -8.51 7.80
N ASN A 40 4.68 -8.37 8.20
CA ASN A 40 5.45 -9.50 8.66
C ASN A 40 4.98 -9.97 10.04
N LEU A 41 4.91 -11.27 10.21
CA LEU A 41 4.75 -11.94 11.50
C LEU A 41 6.05 -12.69 11.83
N LYS A 42 6.05 -13.50 12.86
CA LYS A 42 7.20 -14.33 13.20
C LYS A 42 7.31 -15.54 12.27
N ASP A 43 8.52 -16.10 12.18
CA ASP A 43 8.80 -17.41 11.59
C ASP A 43 8.43 -17.56 10.10
N GLY A 44 8.68 -16.51 9.31
CA GLY A 44 8.46 -16.56 7.85
C GLY A 44 6.99 -16.57 7.45
N THR A 45 6.09 -16.23 8.36
CA THR A 45 4.67 -16.03 8.05
C THR A 45 4.33 -14.57 7.96
N PHE A 46 3.22 -14.26 7.29
CA PHE A 46 2.69 -12.91 7.20
C PHE A 46 1.22 -12.83 7.60
N GLY A 47 0.80 -11.63 7.95
CA GLY A 47 -0.60 -11.29 8.21
C GLY A 47 -1.15 -10.40 7.12
N LEU A 48 -2.45 -10.50 6.85
CA LEU A 48 -3.18 -9.59 5.99
C LEU A 48 -3.94 -8.59 6.83
N PHE A 49 -3.83 -7.34 6.46
CA PHE A 49 -4.77 -6.34 6.88
C PHE A 49 -6.04 -6.50 6.06
N GLY A 50 -7.14 -6.67 6.75
CA GLY A 50 -8.44 -6.81 6.16
C GLY A 50 -9.49 -6.33 7.14
N GLY A 51 -10.69 -6.18 6.68
CA GLY A 51 -11.80 -5.71 7.47
C GLY A 51 -13.07 -5.77 6.64
N SER A 52 -13.90 -4.75 6.74
CA SER A 52 -15.00 -4.58 5.80
C SER A 52 -14.48 -3.95 4.50
N GLU A 53 -15.15 -4.23 3.40
CA GLU A 53 -14.89 -3.56 2.11
C GLU A 53 -14.99 -2.02 2.18
N LYS A 54 -15.54 -1.51 3.28
CA LYS A 54 -15.69 -0.08 3.57
C LYS A 54 -14.63 0.45 4.54
N SER A 55 -13.58 -0.32 4.83
CA SER A 55 -12.47 0.21 5.63
C SER A 55 -11.73 1.31 4.88
N LEU A 56 -11.09 2.22 5.61
CA LEU A 56 -10.35 3.34 5.02
C LEU A 56 -9.29 2.84 4.03
N GLU A 57 -8.59 1.78 4.39
CA GLU A 57 -7.49 1.20 3.61
C GLU A 57 -7.96 0.78 2.22
N PHE A 58 -9.08 0.09 2.14
CA PHE A 58 -9.64 -0.36 0.85
C PHE A 58 -10.29 0.78 0.09
N THR A 59 -10.87 1.77 0.80
CA THR A 59 -11.38 2.98 0.17
C THR A 59 -10.25 3.76 -0.50
N ILE A 60 -9.09 3.88 0.13
CA ILE A 60 -7.91 4.53 -0.48
C ILE A 60 -7.45 3.74 -1.71
N ILE A 61 -7.32 2.43 -1.63
CA ILE A 61 -6.90 1.58 -2.76
C ILE A 61 -7.85 1.75 -3.95
N ASP A 62 -9.17 1.73 -3.71
CA ASP A 62 -10.17 1.93 -4.76
C ASP A 62 -10.11 3.34 -5.35
N GLN A 63 -9.97 4.38 -4.52
CA GLN A 63 -9.80 5.77 -4.99
C GLN A 63 -8.52 5.96 -5.82
N LEU A 64 -7.47 5.18 -5.54
CA LEU A 64 -6.25 5.16 -6.35
C LEU A 64 -6.38 4.32 -7.63
N GLY A 65 -7.58 3.84 -7.96
CA GLY A 65 -7.85 3.10 -9.19
C GLY A 65 -7.38 1.65 -9.18
N ALA A 66 -7.04 1.10 -8.03
CA ALA A 66 -6.60 -0.27 -7.87
C ALA A 66 -7.71 -1.16 -7.24
N THR A 67 -7.46 -2.46 -7.14
CA THR A 67 -8.39 -3.42 -6.55
C THR A 67 -7.69 -4.21 -5.44
N PRO A 68 -8.24 -4.35 -4.24
CA PRO A 68 -7.68 -5.23 -3.22
C PRO A 68 -7.61 -6.68 -3.72
N ALA A 69 -6.48 -7.36 -3.55
CA ALA A 69 -6.35 -8.79 -3.86
C ALA A 69 -7.22 -9.65 -2.92
N THR A 70 -7.46 -9.16 -1.71
CA THR A 70 -8.44 -9.70 -0.76
C THR A 70 -8.84 -8.62 0.23
N THR A 71 -10.06 -8.71 0.74
CA THR A 71 -10.57 -7.87 1.84
C THR A 71 -10.61 -8.62 3.16
N GLN A 72 -10.17 -9.89 3.18
CA GLN A 72 -10.19 -10.71 4.39
C GLN A 72 -8.95 -10.46 5.24
N SER A 73 -9.17 -10.41 6.55
CA SER A 73 -8.09 -10.43 7.53
C SER A 73 -7.67 -11.86 7.82
N ALA A 74 -6.39 -12.13 7.84
CA ALA A 74 -5.84 -13.44 8.17
C ALA A 74 -4.43 -13.30 8.75
N ASN A 75 -4.00 -14.28 9.55
CA ASN A 75 -2.66 -14.38 10.10
C ASN A 75 -2.06 -15.75 9.83
N GLY A 76 -0.74 -15.84 9.91
CA GLY A 76 -0.02 -17.11 9.74
C GLY A 76 -0.04 -17.63 8.30
N LEU A 77 -0.14 -16.75 7.33
CA LEU A 77 -0.10 -17.10 5.92
C LEU A 77 1.34 -17.34 5.47
N THR A 78 1.50 -18.23 4.50
CA THR A 78 2.78 -18.63 3.92
C THR A 78 2.95 -18.07 2.50
N TYR A 79 4.12 -18.26 1.92
CA TYR A 79 4.42 -17.89 0.53
C TYR A 79 3.47 -18.54 -0.48
N GLU A 80 2.96 -19.73 -0.20
CA GLU A 80 1.95 -20.38 -1.07
C GLU A 80 0.66 -19.57 -1.16
N ASN A 81 0.27 -18.92 -0.05
CA ASN A 81 -0.88 -18.01 -0.06
C ASN A 81 -0.58 -16.75 -0.89
N LEU A 82 0.65 -16.21 -0.80
CA LEU A 82 1.05 -15.07 -1.60
C LEU A 82 1.03 -15.37 -3.11
N ILE A 83 1.50 -16.57 -3.49
CA ILE A 83 1.41 -17.04 -4.88
C ILE A 83 -0.05 -17.12 -5.36
N LYS A 84 -0.97 -17.58 -4.51
CA LYS A 84 -2.40 -17.64 -4.85
C LYS A 84 -3.05 -16.28 -5.02
N PHE A 85 -2.69 -15.29 -4.20
CA PHE A 85 -3.16 -13.91 -4.34
C PHE A 85 -2.60 -13.25 -5.59
N ASN A 86 -1.37 -13.60 -5.98
CA ASN A 86 -0.69 -13.12 -7.18
C ASN A 86 -0.81 -11.59 -7.41
N PRO A 87 -0.48 -10.74 -6.41
CA PRO A 87 -0.71 -9.32 -6.48
C PRO A 87 0.26 -8.62 -7.46
N ASP A 88 -0.20 -7.51 -8.04
CA ASP A 88 0.65 -6.62 -8.83
C ASP A 88 1.48 -5.68 -7.97
N VAL A 89 0.94 -5.32 -6.80
CA VAL A 89 1.57 -4.42 -5.82
C VAL A 89 1.36 -4.97 -4.42
N ILE A 90 2.38 -4.86 -3.58
CA ILE A 90 2.30 -5.14 -2.15
C ILE A 90 2.46 -3.84 -1.36
N ILE A 91 1.47 -3.54 -0.51
CA ILE A 91 1.63 -2.57 0.57
C ILE A 91 2.13 -3.35 1.78
N TYR A 92 3.40 -3.11 2.13
CA TYR A 92 4.04 -3.74 3.26
C TYR A 92 3.96 -2.83 4.48
N VAL A 93 3.08 -3.15 5.42
CA VAL A 93 2.87 -2.36 6.62
C VAL A 93 3.93 -2.72 7.65
N THR A 94 4.76 -1.74 8.01
CA THR A 94 5.88 -1.91 8.93
C THR A 94 5.53 -1.46 10.35
N ALA A 95 6.08 -2.16 11.36
CA ALA A 95 5.96 -1.76 12.75
C ALA A 95 7.15 -0.89 13.14
N GLU A 96 6.90 0.33 13.65
CA GLU A 96 7.97 1.27 14.03
C GLU A 96 8.99 0.69 15.01
N ARG A 97 8.56 -0.29 15.81
CA ARG A 97 9.40 -0.96 16.83
C ARG A 97 10.36 -1.99 16.24
N ASN A 98 10.16 -2.41 14.99
CA ASN A 98 10.83 -3.57 14.39
C ASN A 98 11.43 -3.27 13.02
N LYS A 99 11.83 -2.02 12.74
CA LYS A 99 12.33 -1.59 11.42
C LYS A 99 13.40 -2.50 10.81
N ALA A 100 14.35 -2.95 11.62
CA ALA A 100 15.41 -3.85 11.12
C ALA A 100 14.86 -5.24 10.76
N THR A 101 13.93 -5.77 11.53
CA THR A 101 13.27 -7.06 11.28
C THR A 101 12.38 -6.98 10.04
N ASP A 102 11.64 -5.88 9.89
CA ASP A 102 10.78 -5.66 8.73
C ASP A 102 11.59 -5.51 7.44
N ALA A 103 12.71 -4.79 7.47
CA ALA A 103 13.61 -4.67 6.33
C ALA A 103 14.21 -6.03 5.93
N ALA A 104 14.70 -6.80 6.90
CA ALA A 104 15.24 -8.13 6.66
C ALA A 104 14.18 -9.11 6.10
N ALA A 105 12.94 -9.00 6.59
CA ALA A 105 11.83 -9.80 6.09
C ALA A 105 11.46 -9.44 4.65
N LYS A 106 11.47 -8.15 4.31
CA LYS A 106 11.25 -7.70 2.93
C LYS A 106 12.35 -8.20 2.00
N ASP A 107 13.61 -8.11 2.41
CA ASP A 107 14.73 -8.61 1.62
C ASP A 107 14.63 -10.13 1.41
N THR A 108 14.22 -10.87 2.44
CA THR A 108 13.94 -12.31 2.33
C THR A 108 12.81 -12.59 1.34
N LEU A 109 11.71 -11.81 1.41
CA LEU A 109 10.58 -11.93 0.50
C LEU A 109 11.00 -11.69 -0.96
N LEU A 110 11.80 -10.66 -1.21
CA LEU A 110 12.32 -10.35 -2.53
C LEU A 110 13.32 -11.38 -3.06
N GLY A 111 14.08 -12.03 -2.17
CA GLY A 111 15.06 -13.05 -2.51
C GLY A 111 14.47 -14.46 -2.67
N GLU A 112 13.22 -14.68 -2.28
CA GLU A 112 12.59 -16.00 -2.29
C GLU A 112 12.34 -16.49 -3.72
N SER A 113 12.98 -17.60 -4.07
CA SER A 113 12.94 -18.14 -5.44
C SER A 113 11.55 -18.56 -5.90
N SER A 114 10.74 -19.08 -4.99
CA SER A 114 9.36 -19.52 -5.26
C SER A 114 8.41 -18.38 -5.60
N LEU A 115 8.77 -17.14 -5.23
CA LEU A 115 7.95 -15.94 -5.43
C LEU A 115 8.31 -15.13 -6.68
N GLN A 116 9.34 -15.50 -7.42
CA GLN A 116 9.85 -14.70 -8.55
C GLN A 116 8.85 -14.55 -9.70
N ASN A 117 7.80 -15.37 -9.75
CA ASN A 117 6.70 -15.26 -10.72
C ASN A 117 5.54 -14.39 -10.21
N VAL A 118 5.53 -13.95 -8.96
CA VAL A 118 4.52 -13.03 -8.43
C VAL A 118 4.84 -11.63 -8.95
N PRO A 119 3.91 -10.95 -9.66
CA PRO A 119 4.20 -9.66 -10.31
C PRO A 119 4.80 -8.61 -9.37
N ALA A 120 4.28 -8.50 -8.15
CA ALA A 120 4.79 -7.57 -7.16
C ALA A 120 6.27 -7.82 -6.79
N ILE A 121 6.69 -9.08 -6.77
CA ILE A 121 8.08 -9.47 -6.46
C ILE A 121 8.97 -9.29 -7.68
N ALA A 122 8.55 -9.81 -8.84
CA ALA A 122 9.29 -9.72 -10.10
C ALA A 122 9.60 -8.25 -10.47
N ASN A 123 8.64 -7.36 -10.26
CA ASN A 123 8.76 -5.94 -10.60
C ASN A 123 9.25 -5.08 -9.41
N LYS A 124 9.51 -5.66 -8.25
CA LYS A 124 9.83 -4.95 -6.99
C LYS A 124 8.79 -3.89 -6.62
N SER A 125 7.54 -4.15 -6.96
CA SER A 125 6.40 -3.26 -6.71
C SER A 125 5.90 -3.40 -5.27
N ILE A 126 6.78 -3.07 -4.31
CA ILE A 126 6.51 -3.11 -2.87
C ILE A 126 6.67 -1.71 -2.30
N VAL A 127 5.63 -1.21 -1.64
CA VAL A 127 5.66 0.06 -0.91
C VAL A 127 5.61 -0.20 0.58
N GLU A 128 6.57 0.35 1.32
CA GLU A 128 6.59 0.28 2.78
C GLU A 128 5.82 1.45 3.37
N ILE A 129 4.87 1.17 4.23
CA ILE A 129 4.07 2.18 4.94
C ILE A 129 4.10 1.86 6.43
N PRO A 130 4.55 2.79 7.28
CA PRO A 130 4.47 2.62 8.72
C PRO A 130 3.02 2.42 9.17
N TYR A 131 2.81 1.53 10.14
CA TYR A 131 1.47 1.25 10.68
C TYR A 131 0.76 2.52 11.15
N SER A 132 1.50 3.44 11.79
CA SER A 132 0.95 4.71 12.25
C SER A 132 0.47 5.63 11.12
N GLU A 133 1.07 5.55 9.93
CA GLU A 133 0.61 6.29 8.75
C GLU A 133 -0.55 5.57 8.04
N TYR A 134 -0.51 4.23 8.02
CA TYR A 134 -1.45 3.41 7.29
C TYR A 134 -2.88 3.50 7.85
N ILE A 135 -3.01 3.59 9.18
CA ILE A 135 -4.31 3.69 9.87
C ILE A 135 -4.64 5.12 10.32
N ASP A 136 -3.85 6.11 9.90
CA ASP A 136 -4.02 7.48 10.34
C ASP A 136 -5.12 8.19 9.53
N TYR A 137 -6.13 8.66 10.24
CA TYR A 137 -7.21 9.49 9.66
C TYR A 137 -6.80 10.98 9.57
N SER A 138 -5.51 11.26 9.63
CA SER A 138 -4.94 12.61 9.50
C SER A 138 -4.46 12.89 8.07
N PRO A 139 -4.03 14.13 7.78
CA PRO A 139 -3.42 14.47 6.52
C PRO A 139 -2.19 13.64 6.10
N ARG A 140 -1.59 12.87 7.01
CA ARG A 140 -0.54 11.89 6.67
C ARG A 140 -1.04 10.75 5.78
N ALA A 141 -2.36 10.52 5.72
CA ALA A 141 -2.94 9.60 4.76
C ALA A 141 -2.61 9.98 3.29
N PHE A 142 -2.38 11.27 3.01
CA PHE A 142 -1.91 11.72 1.70
C PHE A 142 -0.50 11.22 1.40
N ASP A 143 0.39 11.18 2.39
CA ASP A 143 1.76 10.68 2.22
C ASP A 143 1.73 9.20 1.83
N SER A 144 0.87 8.40 2.46
CA SER A 144 0.65 7.00 2.13
C SER A 144 0.04 6.84 0.72
N ALA A 145 -0.97 7.63 0.39
CA ALA A 145 -1.62 7.60 -0.92
C ALA A 145 -0.64 7.93 -2.05
N GLU A 146 0.19 8.95 -1.86
CA GLU A 146 1.22 9.34 -2.82
C GLU A 146 2.29 8.25 -3.01
N LYS A 147 2.77 7.63 -1.92
CA LYS A 147 3.71 6.50 -1.98
C LYS A 147 3.12 5.30 -2.75
N ILE A 148 1.85 4.98 -2.51
CA ILE A 148 1.16 3.90 -3.21
C ILE A 148 1.02 4.25 -4.69
N LEU A 149 0.66 5.48 -5.00
CA LEU A 149 0.48 5.98 -6.36
C LEU A 149 1.77 5.88 -7.20
N GLU A 150 2.94 6.13 -6.58
CA GLU A 150 4.25 5.98 -7.24
C GLU A 150 4.52 4.54 -7.70
N VAL A 151 4.06 3.54 -6.94
CA VAL A 151 4.24 2.13 -7.28
C VAL A 151 3.16 1.64 -8.23
N LEU A 152 1.93 2.16 -8.09
CA LEU A 152 0.84 1.85 -9.02
C LEU A 152 1.12 2.40 -10.41
N TYR A 153 1.57 3.64 -10.51
CA TYR A 153 1.78 4.36 -11.76
C TYR A 153 3.14 5.06 -11.77
N PRO A 154 4.25 4.31 -11.90
CA PRO A 154 5.59 4.90 -11.89
C PRO A 154 5.73 5.92 -13.02
N GLN A 155 6.32 7.07 -12.70
CA GLN A 155 6.67 8.08 -13.69
C GLN A 155 7.82 7.55 -14.55
N LYS A 156 7.69 7.69 -15.84
CA LYS A 156 8.71 7.28 -16.84
C LYS A 156 9.85 8.26 -16.87
#